data_0c0baaff94649f915c0e2aa14165db0e
#
_entry.id   0c0baaff94649f915c0e2aa14165db0e
#
_cell.length_a   1.000
_cell.length_b   1.000
_cell.length_c   1.000
_cell.angle_alpha   90.00
_cell.angle_beta   90.00
_cell.angle_gamma   90.00
#
_symmetry.space_group_name_H-M   'P 1'
#
loop_
_entity.id
_entity.type
_entity.pdbx_description
1 polymer ?
#
loop_
_entity_poly.entity_id
_entity_poly.type
_entity_poly.pdbx_seq_one_letter_code
_entity_poly.pdbx_strand_id
1 'polypeptide(L)'
;MSAFTHSDPPDAVLASTDGLPLTGERTVPGLDEENYWFRRHEVVYERLLDRCADRVVLEAGSGEGYGADLIAGVARHVIGLDYDDSAVGHVRARYPRVDMRKGNLAELPLEDGSVDVVVNFQVIEHLWDQGQFVDECARVLRPSGLLLMSTPNRITFSPGRDTPINPFHTRELNAAELTELLTDAGFRVEAMLGVFHGARLAELDARHGGSIIEAQIVRAVADAAWPADLLADVASVRTEDFDLLDSGERAIDESLDLVAVAVRP
;
A
#
# COMPACT_ATOMS: atom_id res chain seq x y z
N MET A 1 5.79 26.33 29.44
CA MET A 1 5.51 24.88 29.55
C MET A 1 4.01 24.71 29.37
N SER A 2 3.57 24.40 28.17
CA SER A 2 2.16 24.09 27.89
C SER A 2 2.15 22.69 27.32
N ALA A 3 1.48 21.78 28.00
CA ALA A 3 1.33 20.38 27.63
C ALA A 3 0.40 20.30 26.42
N PHE A 4 0.90 19.79 25.31
CA PHE A 4 0.06 19.34 24.22
C PHE A 4 -0.60 18.04 24.65
N THR A 5 -1.89 18.10 24.93
CA THR A 5 -2.73 16.91 25.10
C THR A 5 -2.94 16.31 23.73
N HIS A 6 -2.42 15.10 23.50
CA HIS A 6 -2.84 14.23 22.43
C HIS A 6 -4.34 13.98 22.62
N SER A 7 -5.14 14.44 21.69
CA SER A 7 -6.51 13.96 21.53
C SER A 7 -6.45 12.71 20.66
N ASP A 8 -6.81 11.58 21.24
CA ASP A 8 -7.04 10.35 20.49
C ASP A 8 -8.02 10.60 19.32
N PRO A 9 -7.82 9.98 18.16
CA PRO A 9 -8.75 10.10 17.05
C PRO A 9 -10.12 9.54 17.46
N PRO A 10 -11.22 10.03 16.88
CA PRO A 10 -12.56 9.58 17.25
C PRO A 10 -12.75 8.10 16.92
N ASP A 11 -13.26 7.33 17.87
CA ASP A 11 -13.67 5.94 17.78
C ASP A 11 -14.83 5.77 16.76
N ALA A 12 -14.56 5.84 15.47
CA ALA A 12 -15.46 5.36 14.43
C ALA A 12 -15.07 3.92 14.06
N VAL A 13 -15.37 2.97 14.94
CA VAL A 13 -15.26 1.55 14.64
C VAL A 13 -16.43 1.18 13.72
N LEU A 14 -16.20 1.21 12.40
CA LEU A 14 -17.10 0.57 11.45
C LEU A 14 -17.10 -0.95 11.68
N ALA A 15 -18.24 -1.59 11.52
CA ALA A 15 -18.38 -3.02 11.78
C ALA A 15 -17.41 -3.84 10.92
N SER A 16 -16.55 -4.62 11.57
CA SER A 16 -15.56 -5.47 10.92
C SER A 16 -16.21 -6.67 10.23
N THR A 17 -15.68 -7.05 9.07
CA THR A 17 -15.81 -8.42 8.58
C THR A 17 -14.73 -9.26 9.30
N ASP A 18 -15.14 -10.27 10.04
CA ASP A 18 -14.25 -11.23 10.74
C ASP A 18 -13.36 -10.68 11.89
N GLY A 19 -13.75 -9.58 12.56
CA GLY A 19 -13.13 -9.15 13.81
C GLY A 19 -11.91 -8.23 13.70
N LEU A 20 -11.48 -7.84 12.49
CA LEU A 20 -10.43 -6.84 12.30
C LEU A 20 -11.04 -5.43 12.29
N PRO A 21 -10.61 -4.50 13.17
CA PRO A 21 -11.11 -3.13 13.16
C PRO A 21 -10.78 -2.39 11.85
N LEU A 22 -11.77 -1.68 11.29
CA LEU A 22 -11.55 -0.76 10.18
C LEU A 22 -11.00 0.55 10.74
N THR A 23 -9.72 0.79 10.55
CA THR A 23 -9.03 1.98 11.09
C THR A 23 -8.91 3.11 10.07
N GLY A 24 -9.21 2.86 8.79
CA GLY A 24 -8.92 3.77 7.67
C GLY A 24 -7.45 3.80 7.25
N GLU A 25 -6.60 3.01 7.92
CA GLU A 25 -5.17 2.84 7.56
C GLU A 25 -4.94 1.65 6.64
N ARG A 26 -5.91 0.74 6.54
CA ARG A 26 -5.80 -0.49 5.75
C ARG A 26 -7.07 -0.76 4.98
N THR A 27 -6.94 -1.34 3.79
CA THR A 27 -8.08 -1.80 3.01
C THR A 27 -8.44 -3.24 3.37
N VAL A 28 -9.74 -3.54 3.35
CA VAL A 28 -10.28 -4.87 3.67
C VAL A 28 -11.10 -5.37 2.48
N PRO A 29 -10.82 -6.57 1.94
CA PRO A 29 -11.58 -7.13 0.84
C PRO A 29 -13.02 -7.45 1.25
N GLY A 30 -13.98 -7.27 0.32
CA GLY A 30 -15.37 -7.66 0.48
C GLY A 30 -16.28 -6.59 1.11
N LEU A 31 -15.81 -5.36 1.28
CA LEU A 31 -16.60 -4.19 1.63
C LEU A 31 -16.85 -3.34 0.39
N ASP A 32 -18.12 -3.04 0.10
CA ASP A 32 -18.51 -2.31 -1.11
C ASP A 32 -17.90 -0.88 -1.13
N GLU A 33 -17.87 -0.19 0.01
CA GLU A 33 -17.31 1.15 0.15
C GLU A 33 -15.77 1.17 0.01
N GLU A 34 -15.10 0.08 0.35
CA GLU A 34 -13.65 -0.06 0.28
C GLU A 34 -13.16 -0.65 -1.05
N ASN A 35 -14.07 -1.15 -1.90
CA ASN A 35 -13.71 -1.94 -3.07
C ASN A 35 -12.81 -1.19 -4.05
N TYR A 36 -13.01 0.11 -4.28
CA TYR A 36 -12.14 0.90 -5.14
C TYR A 36 -10.68 0.89 -4.64
N TRP A 37 -10.47 1.16 -3.34
CA TRP A 37 -9.15 1.20 -2.73
C TRP A 37 -8.49 -0.17 -2.71
N PHE A 38 -9.26 -1.20 -2.38
CA PHE A 38 -8.79 -2.58 -2.43
C PHE A 38 -8.29 -2.96 -3.83
N ARG A 39 -9.09 -2.71 -4.90
CA ARG A 39 -8.70 -3.04 -6.28
C ARG A 39 -7.51 -2.23 -6.78
N ARG A 40 -7.40 -0.97 -6.36
CA ARG A 40 -6.26 -0.12 -6.66
C ARG A 40 -4.95 -0.67 -6.06
N HIS A 41 -5.00 -1.26 -4.87
CA HIS A 41 -3.83 -1.91 -4.28
C HIS A 41 -3.59 -3.30 -4.89
N GLU A 42 -4.65 -4.08 -5.11
CA GLU A 42 -4.57 -5.44 -5.64
C GLU A 42 -3.88 -5.51 -7.01
N VAL A 43 -4.07 -4.51 -7.89
CA VAL A 43 -3.42 -4.48 -9.21
C VAL A 43 -1.89 -4.56 -9.11
N VAL A 44 -1.30 -3.93 -8.09
CA VAL A 44 0.15 -3.94 -7.90
C VAL A 44 0.62 -5.35 -7.52
N TYR A 45 -0.11 -6.03 -6.61
CA TYR A 45 0.18 -7.43 -6.28
C TYR A 45 0.10 -8.32 -7.50
N GLU A 46 -1.01 -8.28 -8.25
CA GLU A 46 -1.21 -9.14 -9.43
C GLU A 46 -0.14 -8.93 -10.50
N ARG A 47 0.23 -7.68 -10.78
CA ARG A 47 1.22 -7.34 -11.82
C ARG A 47 2.66 -7.67 -11.45
N LEU A 48 2.98 -7.74 -10.15
CA LEU A 48 4.32 -8.04 -9.67
C LEU A 48 4.45 -9.46 -9.07
N LEU A 49 3.38 -10.24 -9.06
CA LEU A 49 3.33 -11.57 -8.43
C LEU A 49 4.41 -12.51 -8.95
N ASP A 50 4.69 -12.49 -10.24
CA ASP A 50 5.75 -13.31 -10.88
C ASP A 50 7.15 -13.01 -10.32
N ARG A 51 7.38 -11.79 -9.79
CA ARG A 51 8.64 -11.43 -9.13
C ARG A 51 8.87 -12.17 -7.81
N CYS A 52 7.80 -12.73 -7.24
CA CYS A 52 7.81 -13.47 -5.98
C CYS A 52 7.89 -15.01 -6.18
N ALA A 53 7.74 -15.51 -7.42
CA ALA A 53 7.65 -16.95 -7.71
C ALA A 53 8.90 -17.72 -7.24
N ASP A 54 8.68 -18.83 -6.49
CA ASP A 54 9.72 -19.70 -5.93
C ASP A 54 10.74 -19.02 -4.99
N ARG A 55 10.42 -17.83 -4.44
CA ARG A 55 11.29 -17.03 -3.59
C ARG A 55 10.88 -17.05 -2.11
N VAL A 56 11.80 -16.69 -1.23
CA VAL A 56 11.52 -16.31 0.16
C VAL A 56 11.19 -14.83 0.17
N VAL A 57 9.96 -14.50 0.54
CA VAL A 57 9.41 -13.14 0.47
C VAL A 57 9.10 -12.64 1.87
N LEU A 58 9.50 -11.41 2.18
CA LEU A 58 9.00 -10.63 3.31
C LEU A 58 7.94 -9.66 2.78
N GLU A 59 6.72 -9.72 3.31
CA GLU A 59 5.77 -8.63 3.19
C GLU A 59 5.83 -7.78 4.46
N ALA A 60 6.38 -6.57 4.31
CA ALA A 60 6.62 -5.63 5.40
C ALA A 60 5.45 -4.64 5.52
N GLY A 61 4.61 -4.81 6.55
CA GLY A 61 3.34 -4.13 6.73
C GLY A 61 2.20 -4.90 6.07
N SER A 62 1.92 -6.14 6.55
CA SER A 62 0.95 -7.04 5.90
C SER A 62 -0.51 -6.64 6.09
N GLY A 63 -0.82 -5.82 7.09
CA GLY A 63 -2.17 -5.33 7.36
C GLY A 63 -3.20 -6.45 7.51
N GLU A 64 -4.23 -6.48 6.64
CA GLU A 64 -5.27 -7.52 6.62
C GLU A 64 -4.73 -8.89 6.17
N GLY A 65 -3.66 -8.92 5.36
CA GLY A 65 -2.94 -10.13 4.97
C GLY A 65 -3.33 -10.72 3.62
N TYR A 66 -4.27 -10.14 2.89
CA TYR A 66 -4.66 -10.64 1.56
C TYR A 66 -3.49 -10.64 0.57
N GLY A 67 -2.61 -9.62 0.66
CA GLY A 67 -1.41 -9.52 -0.18
C GLY A 67 -0.43 -10.65 0.09
N ALA A 68 -0.11 -10.88 1.37
CA ALA A 68 0.72 -12.02 1.78
C ALA A 68 0.17 -13.36 1.30
N ASP A 69 -1.16 -13.56 1.37
CA ASP A 69 -1.80 -14.80 0.91
C ASP A 69 -1.76 -14.95 -0.63
N LEU A 70 -1.93 -13.86 -1.39
CA LEU A 70 -1.71 -13.87 -2.85
C LEU A 70 -0.27 -14.28 -3.18
N ILE A 71 0.71 -13.67 -2.53
CA ILE A 71 2.13 -13.99 -2.71
C ILE A 71 2.41 -15.45 -2.31
N ALA A 72 1.81 -15.94 -1.23
CA ALA A 72 1.97 -17.34 -0.79
C ALA A 72 1.43 -18.38 -1.78
N GLY A 73 0.63 -17.95 -2.75
CA GLY A 73 0.19 -18.77 -3.87
C GLY A 73 1.30 -19.14 -4.85
N VAL A 74 2.37 -18.35 -4.95
CA VAL A 74 3.46 -18.52 -5.91
C VAL A 74 4.84 -18.59 -5.26
N ALA A 75 5.03 -17.98 -4.09
CA ALA A 75 6.32 -17.94 -3.39
C ALA A 75 6.63 -19.31 -2.73
N ARG A 76 7.92 -19.56 -2.53
CA ARG A 76 8.39 -20.71 -1.75
C ARG A 76 8.06 -20.58 -0.27
N HIS A 77 8.14 -19.37 0.26
CA HIS A 77 7.85 -19.04 1.66
C HIS A 77 7.52 -17.56 1.77
N VAL A 78 6.48 -17.22 2.53
CA VAL A 78 6.10 -15.83 2.82
C VAL A 78 6.15 -15.58 4.31
N ILE A 79 6.91 -14.57 4.69
CA ILE A 79 6.92 -13.99 6.02
C ILE A 79 6.10 -12.71 5.95
N GLY A 80 4.98 -12.65 6.68
CA GLY A 80 4.21 -11.43 6.88
C GLY A 80 4.68 -10.74 8.16
N LEU A 81 4.83 -9.42 8.14
CA LEU A 81 5.21 -8.63 9.31
C LEU A 81 4.24 -7.47 9.51
N ASP A 82 3.73 -7.32 10.73
CA ASP A 82 2.95 -6.16 11.16
C ASP A 82 3.21 -5.85 12.63
N TYR A 83 3.01 -4.60 13.06
CA TYR A 83 3.16 -4.19 14.46
C TYR A 83 1.87 -4.38 15.27
N ASP A 84 0.70 -4.41 14.60
CA ASP A 84 -0.62 -4.48 15.21
C ASP A 84 -0.98 -5.93 15.58
N ASP A 85 -1.21 -6.17 16.87
CA ASP A 85 -1.61 -7.48 17.38
C ASP A 85 -2.89 -8.01 16.76
N SER A 86 -3.85 -7.13 16.44
CA SER A 86 -5.12 -7.52 15.83
C SER A 86 -4.94 -8.02 14.40
N ALA A 87 -4.11 -7.33 13.61
CA ALA A 87 -3.72 -7.74 12.26
C ALA A 87 -2.97 -9.09 12.29
N VAL A 88 -1.98 -9.22 13.17
CA VAL A 88 -1.23 -10.48 13.34
C VAL A 88 -2.14 -11.64 13.72
N GLY A 89 -3.07 -11.44 14.65
CA GLY A 89 -4.04 -12.45 15.06
C GLY A 89 -4.98 -12.84 13.92
N HIS A 90 -5.48 -11.86 13.18
CA HIS A 90 -6.35 -12.06 12.02
C HIS A 90 -5.66 -12.88 10.93
N VAL A 91 -4.47 -12.45 10.49
CA VAL A 91 -3.72 -13.13 9.42
C VAL A 91 -3.40 -14.58 9.79
N ARG A 92 -2.97 -14.85 11.02
CA ARG A 92 -2.71 -16.22 11.49
C ARG A 92 -3.93 -17.12 11.45
N ALA A 93 -5.11 -16.56 11.72
CA ALA A 93 -6.36 -17.32 11.70
C ALA A 93 -6.89 -17.55 10.27
N ARG A 94 -6.78 -16.53 9.41
CA ARG A 94 -7.40 -16.53 8.08
C ARG A 94 -6.49 -17.09 6.99
N TYR A 95 -5.17 -16.82 7.06
CA TYR A 95 -4.20 -17.12 6.01
C TYR A 95 -3.07 -18.04 6.50
N PRO A 96 -3.35 -19.34 6.74
CA PRO A 96 -2.41 -20.26 7.38
C PRO A 96 -1.15 -20.56 6.55
N ARG A 97 -1.09 -20.13 5.28
CA ARG A 97 0.10 -20.24 4.43
C ARG A 97 1.15 -19.18 4.71
N VAL A 98 0.79 -18.12 5.44
CA VAL A 98 1.65 -16.98 5.77
C VAL A 98 2.31 -17.23 7.13
N ASP A 99 3.64 -17.17 7.18
CA ASP A 99 4.41 -17.11 8.44
C ASP A 99 4.29 -15.70 9.04
N MET A 100 3.14 -15.42 9.66
CA MET A 100 2.85 -14.09 10.19
C MET A 100 3.55 -13.83 11.51
N ARG A 101 4.32 -12.75 11.57
CA ARG A 101 5.09 -12.33 12.73
C ARG A 101 4.71 -10.93 13.17
N LYS A 102 4.82 -10.67 14.48
CA LYS A 102 4.75 -9.32 15.02
C LYS A 102 6.14 -8.70 14.99
N GLY A 103 6.25 -7.45 14.51
CA GLY A 103 7.53 -6.73 14.51
C GLY A 103 7.39 -5.27 14.11
N ASN A 104 8.50 -4.54 14.32
CA ASN A 104 8.63 -3.15 13.94
C ASN A 104 9.41 -3.05 12.62
N LEU A 105 8.91 -2.24 11.69
CA LEU A 105 9.58 -2.02 10.40
C LEU A 105 10.87 -1.22 10.52
N ALA A 106 11.04 -0.43 11.59
CA ALA A 106 12.30 0.28 11.86
C ALA A 106 13.44 -0.64 12.30
N GLU A 107 13.13 -1.90 12.71
CA GLU A 107 14.10 -2.93 13.09
C GLU A 107 13.51 -4.28 12.73
N LEU A 108 13.79 -4.75 11.51
CA LEU A 108 13.21 -6.00 11.00
C LEU A 108 13.76 -7.21 11.77
N PRO A 109 12.90 -8.08 12.35
CA PRO A 109 13.33 -9.24 13.15
C PRO A 109 13.79 -10.40 12.25
N LEU A 110 14.71 -10.14 11.34
CA LEU A 110 15.23 -11.04 10.33
C LEU A 110 16.75 -10.92 10.25
N GLU A 111 17.43 -12.02 9.90
CA GLU A 111 18.87 -12.03 9.69
C GLU A 111 19.25 -11.31 8.39
N ASP A 112 20.51 -10.83 8.33
CA ASP A 112 21.08 -10.22 7.14
C ASP A 112 21.03 -11.21 5.97
N GLY A 113 20.61 -10.74 4.79
CA GLY A 113 20.57 -11.54 3.57
C GLY A 113 19.71 -12.80 3.68
N SER A 114 18.62 -12.76 4.43
CA SER A 114 17.74 -13.92 4.67
C SER A 114 16.60 -14.07 3.67
N VAL A 115 16.20 -12.99 2.97
CA VAL A 115 15.10 -12.99 2.02
C VAL A 115 15.51 -12.65 0.59
N ASP A 116 14.75 -13.14 -0.38
CA ASP A 116 15.00 -12.89 -1.81
C ASP A 116 14.24 -11.66 -2.31
N VAL A 117 13.07 -11.36 -1.71
CA VAL A 117 12.20 -10.22 -2.06
C VAL A 117 11.66 -9.60 -0.79
N VAL A 118 11.61 -8.27 -0.74
CA VAL A 118 10.80 -7.49 0.20
C VAL A 118 9.68 -6.82 -0.59
N VAL A 119 8.45 -7.00 -0.15
CA VAL A 119 7.25 -6.32 -0.64
C VAL A 119 6.80 -5.32 0.43
N ASN A 120 6.58 -4.08 0.03
CA ASN A 120 6.07 -3.01 0.89
C ASN A 120 5.12 -2.13 0.08
N PHE A 121 3.82 -2.43 0.16
CA PHE A 121 2.82 -1.73 -0.63
C PHE A 121 1.88 -0.94 0.28
N GLN A 122 1.80 0.38 0.06
CA GLN A 122 0.97 1.34 0.80
C GLN A 122 1.28 1.34 2.31
N VAL A 123 2.56 1.43 2.66
CA VAL A 123 3.02 1.38 4.06
C VAL A 123 4.09 2.44 4.34
N ILE A 124 5.03 2.70 3.42
CA ILE A 124 6.15 3.60 3.68
C ILE A 124 5.70 5.02 4.05
N GLU A 125 4.56 5.49 3.52
CA GLU A 125 3.96 6.79 3.82
C GLU A 125 3.53 6.96 5.29
N HIS A 126 3.33 5.84 6.01
CA HIS A 126 2.98 5.83 7.43
C HIS A 126 4.21 5.86 8.36
N LEU A 127 5.41 5.59 7.83
CA LEU A 127 6.63 5.46 8.62
C LEU A 127 7.27 6.82 8.92
N TRP A 128 7.66 7.03 10.18
CA TRP A 128 8.37 8.25 10.61
C TRP A 128 9.80 8.33 10.06
N ASP A 129 10.51 7.21 10.06
CA ASP A 129 11.87 7.11 9.53
C ASP A 129 11.87 6.16 8.32
N GLN A 130 11.56 6.74 7.16
CA GLN A 130 11.51 6.02 5.90
C GLN A 130 12.90 5.53 5.48
N GLY A 131 13.96 6.31 5.77
CA GLY A 131 15.34 5.96 5.46
C GLY A 131 15.78 4.72 6.24
N GLN A 132 15.56 4.70 7.56
CA GLN A 132 15.89 3.54 8.40
C GLN A 132 15.19 2.26 7.91
N PHE A 133 13.92 2.36 7.51
CA PHE A 133 13.21 1.20 6.99
C PHE A 133 13.82 0.69 5.68
N VAL A 134 14.19 1.58 4.76
CA VAL A 134 14.83 1.20 3.49
C VAL A 134 16.22 0.58 3.72
N ASP A 135 16.98 1.09 4.68
CA ASP A 135 18.26 0.49 5.12
C ASP A 135 18.06 -0.93 5.67
N GLU A 136 17.01 -1.16 6.47
CA GLU A 136 16.65 -2.49 6.96
C GLU A 136 16.23 -3.44 5.83
N CYS A 137 15.49 -2.94 4.83
CA CYS A 137 15.20 -3.71 3.61
C CYS A 137 16.49 -4.12 2.89
N ALA A 138 17.46 -3.19 2.75
CA ALA A 138 18.76 -3.50 2.16
C ALA A 138 19.54 -4.54 2.99
N ARG A 139 19.46 -4.49 4.33
CA ARG A 139 20.12 -5.44 5.22
C ARG A 139 19.59 -6.86 5.06
N VAL A 140 18.26 -7.04 5.10
CA VAL A 140 17.63 -8.37 5.09
C VAL A 140 17.58 -9.02 3.71
N LEU A 141 17.63 -8.25 2.63
CA LEU A 141 17.69 -8.78 1.26
C LEU A 141 19.03 -9.44 0.99
N ARG A 142 19.03 -10.53 0.24
CA ARG A 142 20.24 -11.11 -0.36
C ARG A 142 20.83 -10.18 -1.43
N PRO A 143 22.14 -10.30 -1.76
CA PRO A 143 22.67 -9.67 -2.96
C PRO A 143 21.84 -10.04 -4.19
N SER A 144 21.52 -9.05 -5.02
CA SER A 144 20.57 -9.16 -6.16
C SER A 144 19.12 -9.45 -5.78
N GLY A 145 18.76 -9.32 -4.50
CA GLY A 145 17.38 -9.39 -4.03
C GLY A 145 16.57 -8.16 -4.46
N LEU A 146 15.24 -8.29 -4.50
CA LEU A 146 14.33 -7.27 -4.98
C LEU A 146 13.62 -6.57 -3.82
N LEU A 147 13.51 -5.25 -3.91
CA LEU A 147 12.55 -4.44 -3.16
C LEU A 147 11.45 -4.01 -4.13
N LEU A 148 10.22 -4.43 -3.84
CA LEU A 148 9.00 -4.02 -4.53
C LEU A 148 8.25 -3.09 -3.59
N MET A 149 8.08 -1.83 -3.97
CA MET A 149 7.48 -0.81 -3.10
C MET A 149 6.42 -0.02 -3.85
N SER A 150 5.26 0.19 -3.23
CA SER A 150 4.27 1.15 -3.72
C SER A 150 3.85 2.12 -2.63
N THR A 151 3.50 3.35 -3.05
CA THR A 151 3.05 4.42 -2.16
C THR A 151 2.22 5.42 -2.95
N PRO A 152 1.27 6.17 -2.34
CA PRO A 152 0.55 7.22 -3.03
C PRO A 152 1.51 8.24 -3.64
N ASN A 153 1.23 8.69 -4.86
CA ASN A 153 1.97 9.78 -5.47
C ASN A 153 1.55 11.11 -4.86
N ARG A 154 2.45 11.77 -4.11
CA ARG A 154 2.17 13.06 -3.46
C ARG A 154 1.60 14.12 -4.41
N ILE A 155 2.03 14.11 -5.68
CA ILE A 155 1.59 15.11 -6.66
C ILE A 155 0.09 15.03 -6.91
N THR A 156 -0.46 13.84 -6.97
CA THR A 156 -1.88 13.59 -7.28
C THR A 156 -2.72 13.36 -6.02
N PHE A 157 -2.13 12.81 -4.96
CA PHE A 157 -2.85 12.48 -3.73
C PHE A 157 -3.01 13.69 -2.81
N SER A 158 -1.96 14.50 -2.63
CA SER A 158 -1.96 15.73 -1.81
C SER A 158 -1.50 16.97 -2.61
N PRO A 159 -2.18 17.33 -3.70
CA PRO A 159 -1.71 18.34 -4.65
C PRO A 159 -1.53 19.71 -3.99
N GLY A 160 -0.34 20.31 -4.18
CA GLY A 160 -0.01 21.64 -3.70
C GLY A 160 0.06 21.79 -2.18
N ARG A 161 0.20 20.68 -1.43
CA ARG A 161 0.30 20.68 0.03
C ARG A 161 1.69 20.27 0.51
N ASP A 162 2.12 20.89 1.61
CA ASP A 162 3.36 20.52 2.33
C ASP A 162 3.11 19.39 3.34
N THR A 163 1.84 19.13 3.68
CA THR A 163 1.44 18.07 4.61
C THR A 163 0.45 17.13 3.94
N PRO A 164 0.53 15.82 4.21
CA PRO A 164 -0.41 14.85 3.68
C PRO A 164 -1.88 15.20 3.95
N ILE A 165 -2.76 14.84 3.02
CA ILE A 165 -4.21 15.02 3.21
C ILE A 165 -4.76 13.91 4.11
N ASN A 166 -4.18 12.71 4.05
CA ASN A 166 -4.51 11.61 4.93
C ASN A 166 -3.81 11.83 6.29
N PRO A 167 -4.55 11.91 7.41
CA PRO A 167 -3.96 12.16 8.72
C PRO A 167 -3.06 11.03 9.25
N PHE A 168 -3.16 9.83 8.66
CA PHE A 168 -2.30 8.70 9.01
C PHE A 168 -0.96 8.69 8.25
N HIS A 169 -0.82 9.49 7.20
CA HIS A 169 0.44 9.60 6.47
C HIS A 169 1.39 10.57 7.19
N THR A 170 2.63 10.14 7.38
CA THR A 170 3.70 10.97 7.93
C THR A 170 4.38 11.80 6.84
N ARG A 171 4.67 11.16 5.70
CA ARG A 171 5.29 11.78 4.53
C ARG A 171 4.95 11.02 3.26
N GLU A 172 4.33 11.70 2.31
CA GLU A 172 4.14 11.21 0.94
C GLU A 172 5.31 11.65 0.04
N LEU A 173 5.61 10.83 -0.96
CA LEU A 173 6.74 11.02 -1.87
C LEU A 173 6.25 11.23 -3.31
N ASN A 174 7.01 11.98 -4.12
CA ASN A 174 6.91 11.92 -5.57
C ASN A 174 7.95 10.93 -6.15
N ALA A 175 7.92 10.69 -7.46
CA ALA A 175 8.78 9.71 -8.11
C ALA A 175 10.29 10.01 -7.93
N ALA A 176 10.69 11.28 -7.95
CA ALA A 176 12.07 11.69 -7.76
C ALA A 176 12.52 11.46 -6.31
N GLU A 177 11.70 11.86 -5.33
CA GLU A 177 11.96 11.66 -3.90
C GLU A 177 12.03 10.18 -3.51
N LEU A 178 11.15 9.33 -4.07
CA LEU A 178 11.19 7.88 -3.85
C LEU A 178 12.46 7.28 -4.47
N THR A 179 12.84 7.72 -5.68
CA THR A 179 14.08 7.26 -6.33
C THR A 179 15.31 7.66 -5.52
N GLU A 180 15.38 8.89 -5.01
CA GLU A 180 16.47 9.37 -4.17
C GLU A 180 16.57 8.55 -2.88
N LEU A 181 15.44 8.37 -2.17
CA LEU A 181 15.38 7.56 -0.96
C LEU A 181 15.94 6.14 -1.15
N LEU A 182 15.57 5.49 -2.25
CA LEU A 182 16.03 4.13 -2.56
C LEU A 182 17.51 4.11 -2.96
N THR A 183 17.98 5.09 -3.73
CA THR A 183 19.38 5.15 -4.17
C THR A 183 20.33 5.54 -3.05
N ASP A 184 19.91 6.36 -2.10
CA ASP A 184 20.70 6.72 -0.91
C ASP A 184 20.96 5.50 -0.02
N ALA A 185 19.99 4.56 0.07
CA ALA A 185 20.17 3.28 0.75
C ALA A 185 20.91 2.22 -0.09
N GLY A 186 21.45 2.60 -1.26
CA GLY A 186 22.27 1.76 -2.11
C GLY A 186 21.48 0.89 -3.12
N PHE A 187 20.18 1.02 -3.23
CA PHE A 187 19.41 0.30 -4.25
C PHE A 187 19.65 0.87 -5.65
N ARG A 188 19.59 -0.01 -6.65
CA ARG A 188 19.46 0.38 -8.06
C ARG A 188 17.98 0.25 -8.48
N VAL A 189 17.31 1.37 -8.72
CA VAL A 189 15.95 1.37 -9.23
C VAL A 189 15.95 0.87 -10.69
N GLU A 190 15.32 -0.26 -10.94
CA GLU A 190 15.18 -0.86 -12.28
C GLU A 190 14.00 -0.29 -13.04
N ALA A 191 12.90 -0.05 -12.33
CA ALA A 191 11.70 0.54 -12.90
C ALA A 191 10.99 1.42 -11.87
N MET A 192 10.46 2.55 -12.35
CA MET A 192 9.47 3.37 -11.67
C MET A 192 8.20 3.33 -12.51
N LEU A 193 7.17 2.67 -11.98
CA LEU A 193 5.87 2.51 -12.62
C LEU A 193 4.84 3.38 -11.91
N GLY A 194 3.71 3.62 -12.55
CA GLY A 194 2.57 4.31 -11.95
C GLY A 194 1.29 3.51 -12.10
N VAL A 195 0.42 3.57 -11.09
CA VAL A 195 -0.97 3.10 -11.19
C VAL A 195 -1.83 4.22 -11.75
N PHE A 196 -2.65 3.90 -12.74
CA PHE A 196 -3.53 4.87 -13.41
C PHE A 196 -4.94 4.33 -13.54
N HIS A 197 -5.92 5.23 -13.68
CA HIS A 197 -7.24 4.85 -14.15
C HIS A 197 -7.19 4.40 -15.60
N GLY A 198 -7.73 3.20 -15.86
CA GLY A 198 -8.05 2.74 -17.20
C GLY A 198 -9.33 3.41 -17.74
N ALA A 199 -9.71 3.05 -18.96
CA ALA A 199 -10.82 3.71 -19.67
C ALA A 199 -12.15 3.69 -18.90
N ARG A 200 -12.49 2.56 -18.25
CA ARG A 200 -13.73 2.44 -17.49
C ARG A 200 -13.75 3.34 -16.25
N LEU A 201 -12.65 3.45 -15.52
CA LEU A 201 -12.57 4.35 -14.37
C LEU A 201 -12.60 5.83 -14.79
N ALA A 202 -12.04 6.18 -15.95
CA ALA A 202 -12.17 7.53 -16.51
C ALA A 202 -13.64 7.88 -16.84
N GLU A 203 -14.47 6.90 -17.26
CA GLU A 203 -15.92 7.10 -17.43
C GLU A 203 -16.63 7.29 -16.09
N LEU A 204 -16.22 6.57 -15.04
CA LEU A 204 -16.75 6.75 -13.69
C LEU A 204 -16.35 8.11 -13.10
N ASP A 205 -15.10 8.56 -13.31
CA ASP A 205 -14.69 9.92 -12.94
C ASP A 205 -15.61 10.98 -13.54
N ALA A 206 -15.86 10.89 -14.85
CA ALA A 206 -16.76 11.82 -15.54
C ALA A 206 -18.19 11.82 -14.98
N ARG A 207 -18.68 10.63 -14.57
CA ARG A 207 -20.00 10.47 -13.97
C ARG A 207 -20.10 11.10 -12.57
N HIS A 208 -19.03 11.05 -11.80
CA HIS A 208 -18.96 11.53 -10.42
C HIS A 208 -18.26 12.89 -10.29
N GLY A 209 -18.49 13.80 -11.25
CA GLY A 209 -18.03 15.20 -11.18
C GLY A 209 -16.58 15.43 -11.52
N GLY A 210 -15.91 14.45 -12.15
CA GLY A 210 -14.53 14.52 -12.59
C GLY A 210 -13.57 13.68 -11.74
N SER A 211 -14.02 13.17 -10.59
CA SER A 211 -13.20 12.28 -9.75
C SER A 211 -14.05 11.40 -8.84
N ILE A 212 -14.04 10.10 -9.10
CA ILE A 212 -14.65 9.12 -8.20
C ILE A 212 -13.95 9.08 -6.84
N ILE A 213 -12.66 9.40 -6.78
CA ILE A 213 -11.87 9.51 -5.55
C ILE A 213 -12.40 10.63 -4.67
N GLU A 214 -12.54 11.84 -5.22
CA GLU A 214 -13.06 12.99 -4.48
C GLU A 214 -14.49 12.75 -4.01
N ALA A 215 -15.33 12.11 -4.85
CA ALA A 215 -16.69 11.75 -4.48
C ALA A 215 -16.73 10.82 -3.26
N GLN A 216 -15.82 9.84 -3.16
CA GLN A 216 -15.70 8.95 -2.01
C GLN A 216 -15.20 9.70 -0.76
N ILE A 217 -14.11 10.48 -0.89
CA ILE A 217 -13.50 11.22 0.23
C ILE A 217 -14.50 12.19 0.86
N VAL A 218 -15.26 12.93 0.05
CA VAL A 218 -16.29 13.87 0.55
C VAL A 218 -17.34 13.14 1.42
N ARG A 219 -17.71 11.90 1.08
CA ARG A 219 -18.67 11.12 1.85
C ARG A 219 -18.06 10.55 3.14
N ALA A 220 -16.85 10.03 3.06
CA ALA A 220 -16.13 9.51 4.22
C ALA A 220 -15.89 10.61 5.27
N VAL A 221 -15.43 11.79 4.85
CA VAL A 221 -15.17 12.93 5.76
C VAL A 221 -16.47 13.47 6.37
N ALA A 222 -17.59 13.46 5.63
CA ALA A 222 -18.85 13.97 6.12
C ALA A 222 -19.62 12.97 7.00
N ASP A 223 -19.13 11.73 7.16
CA ASP A 223 -19.85 10.62 7.81
C ASP A 223 -21.29 10.48 7.25
N ALA A 224 -21.43 10.67 5.95
CA ALA A 224 -22.72 10.76 5.27
C ALA A 224 -23.00 9.47 4.50
N ALA A 225 -24.28 9.07 4.47
CA ALA A 225 -24.71 7.96 3.64
C ALA A 225 -24.31 8.17 2.17
N TRP A 226 -23.79 7.12 1.55
CA TRP A 226 -23.35 7.15 0.16
C TRP A 226 -24.57 7.18 -0.78
N PRO A 227 -24.58 8.00 -1.84
CA PRO A 227 -25.54 7.88 -2.92
C PRO A 227 -25.48 6.46 -3.50
N ALA A 228 -26.67 5.88 -3.79
CA ALA A 228 -26.75 4.50 -4.24
C ALA A 228 -26.02 4.22 -5.56
N ASP A 229 -25.97 5.21 -6.44
CA ASP A 229 -25.22 5.16 -7.71
C ASP A 229 -23.71 5.18 -7.48
N LEU A 230 -23.21 6.03 -6.58
CA LEU A 230 -21.78 6.05 -6.21
C LEU A 230 -21.37 4.71 -5.58
N LEU A 231 -22.14 4.21 -4.61
CA LEU A 231 -21.85 2.93 -3.96
C LEU A 231 -21.84 1.78 -4.98
N ALA A 232 -22.82 1.72 -5.87
CA ALA A 232 -22.89 0.69 -6.91
C ALA A 232 -21.71 0.77 -7.88
N ASP A 233 -21.29 1.98 -8.28
CA ASP A 233 -20.15 2.18 -9.15
C ASP A 233 -18.85 1.77 -8.46
N VAL A 234 -18.63 2.17 -7.20
CA VAL A 234 -17.46 1.79 -6.38
C VAL A 234 -17.39 0.27 -6.17
N ALA A 235 -18.50 -0.36 -5.78
CA ALA A 235 -18.59 -1.81 -5.61
C ALA A 235 -18.33 -2.60 -6.90
N SER A 236 -18.59 -1.97 -8.06
CA SER A 236 -18.38 -2.60 -9.38
C SER A 236 -16.96 -2.50 -9.92
N VAL A 237 -16.06 -1.75 -9.29
CA VAL A 237 -14.67 -1.58 -9.71
C VAL A 237 -13.93 -2.92 -9.65
N ARG A 238 -13.09 -3.17 -10.64
CA ARG A 238 -12.29 -4.39 -10.76
C ARG A 238 -10.81 -4.03 -10.86
N THR A 239 -9.96 -5.00 -10.58
CA THR A 239 -8.50 -4.85 -10.66
C THR A 239 -8.05 -4.48 -12.08
N GLU A 240 -8.66 -5.08 -13.11
CA GLU A 240 -8.40 -4.78 -14.52
C GLU A 240 -8.84 -3.39 -14.98
N ASP A 241 -9.57 -2.64 -14.17
CA ASP A 241 -9.92 -1.24 -14.46
C ASP A 241 -8.76 -0.27 -14.20
N PHE A 242 -7.68 -0.76 -13.58
CA PHE A 242 -6.45 -0.01 -13.34
C PHE A 242 -5.34 -0.46 -14.29
N ASP A 243 -4.55 0.50 -14.75
CA ASP A 243 -3.34 0.28 -15.54
C ASP A 243 -2.10 0.48 -14.68
N LEU A 244 -1.10 -0.40 -14.83
CA LEU A 244 0.25 -0.23 -14.29
C LEU A 244 1.20 0.02 -15.46
N LEU A 245 1.69 1.26 -15.59
CA LEU A 245 2.42 1.74 -16.77
C LEU A 245 3.78 2.34 -16.36
N ASP A 246 4.74 2.32 -17.30
CA ASP A 246 6.02 3.00 -17.14
C ASP A 246 6.04 4.41 -17.74
N SER A 247 7.16 5.12 -17.54
CA SER A 247 7.33 6.51 -18.01
C SER A 247 7.37 6.66 -19.53
N GLY A 248 7.56 5.60 -20.28
CA GLY A 248 7.49 5.61 -21.75
C GLY A 248 6.06 5.53 -22.27
N GLU A 249 5.14 5.07 -21.45
CA GLU A 249 3.72 4.92 -21.78
C GLU A 249 2.88 6.10 -21.26
N ARG A 250 3.16 6.55 -20.01
CA ARG A 250 2.47 7.69 -19.40
C ARG A 250 3.37 8.42 -18.40
N ALA A 251 3.16 9.73 -18.21
CA ALA A 251 3.91 10.53 -17.25
C ALA A 251 3.66 10.03 -15.82
N ILE A 252 4.71 9.60 -15.12
CA ILE A 252 4.59 9.04 -13.77
C ILE A 252 4.03 10.05 -12.77
N ASP A 253 4.30 11.33 -12.94
CA ASP A 253 3.76 12.40 -12.09
C ASP A 253 2.22 12.50 -12.13
N GLU A 254 1.57 11.92 -13.13
CA GLU A 254 0.11 11.84 -13.26
C GLU A 254 -0.48 10.56 -12.62
N SER A 255 0.38 9.66 -12.11
CA SER A 255 -0.09 8.40 -11.51
C SER A 255 -0.80 8.63 -10.17
N LEU A 256 -1.68 7.71 -9.82
CA LEU A 256 -2.34 7.64 -8.52
C LEU A 256 -1.35 7.16 -7.44
N ASP A 257 -0.60 6.11 -7.77
CA ASP A 257 0.44 5.53 -6.92
C ASP A 257 1.73 5.38 -7.71
N LEU A 258 2.85 5.49 -7.01
CA LEU A 258 4.18 5.13 -7.47
C LEU A 258 4.44 3.67 -7.16
N VAL A 259 5.10 2.96 -8.07
CA VAL A 259 5.52 1.57 -7.87
C VAL A 259 6.98 1.42 -8.29
N ALA A 260 7.85 1.22 -7.31
CA ALA A 260 9.27 1.03 -7.54
C ALA A 260 9.64 -0.46 -7.55
N VAL A 261 10.42 -0.86 -8.55
CA VAL A 261 11.14 -2.14 -8.59
C VAL A 261 12.62 -1.83 -8.44
N ALA A 262 13.21 -2.18 -7.31
CA ALA A 262 14.58 -1.87 -6.99
C ALA A 262 15.38 -3.14 -6.64
N VAL A 263 16.66 -3.15 -6.96
CA VAL A 263 17.56 -4.28 -6.74
C VAL A 263 18.64 -3.88 -5.74
N ARG A 264 18.86 -4.73 -4.73
CA ARG A 264 20.05 -4.67 -3.90
C ARG A 264 21.28 -5.12 -4.72
N PRO A 265 22.30 -4.29 -4.90
CA PRO A 265 23.54 -4.66 -5.61
C PRO A 265 24.28 -5.86 -5.00
#